data_e606f556dfd997a9bcd6b5b357e44709
#
_entry.id   e606f556dfd997a9bcd6b5b357e44709
#
_cell.length_a   1.000
_cell.length_b   1.000
_cell.length_c   1.000
_cell.angle_alpha   90.00
_cell.angle_beta   90.00
_cell.angle_gamma   90.00
#
_symmetry.space_group_name_H-M   'P 1'
#
loop_
_entity.id
_entity.type
_entity.pdbx_description
1 polymer ?
#
loop_
_entity_poly.entity_id
_entity_poly.type
_entity_poly.pdbx_seq_one_letter_code
_entity_poly.pdbx_strand_id
1 'polypeptide(L)'
;DAGAVVNDLLMNISYLEPLWIPINKYGKQSAEKGRRYDEAFSSPTKQVLTFPAGFCSRYIDGRVQDIEWRSHFVKDALRYNRKIVPIFVEGTLSTRFYRIYRLRRFLHLNVNLELVLLVDEMFRQRGNHIHIRVGAPVDVATLEGSRGDVCKEIRRRAYALER
;
A
#
# COMPACT_ATOMS: atom_id res chain seq x y z
N ASP A 1 17.36 -6.70 4.92
CA ASP A 1 17.04 -6.16 3.60
C ASP A 1 15.53 -5.93 3.49
N ALA A 2 15.12 -4.86 2.80
CA ALA A 2 13.72 -4.52 2.64
C ALA A 2 13.40 -4.17 1.18
N GLY A 3 12.17 -4.43 0.75
CA GLY A 3 11.67 -4.03 -0.56
C GLY A 3 10.19 -3.67 -0.49
N ALA A 4 9.74 -2.77 -1.35
CA ALA A 4 8.35 -2.34 -1.42
C ALA A 4 7.73 -2.74 -2.76
N VAL A 5 6.55 -3.35 -2.69
CA VAL A 5 5.75 -3.67 -3.88
C VAL A 5 5.12 -2.39 -4.40
N VAL A 6 5.52 -1.97 -5.58
CA VAL A 6 5.14 -0.69 -6.16
C VAL A 6 4.65 -0.83 -7.59
N ASN A 7 3.88 0.18 -8.05
CA ASN A 7 3.52 0.29 -9.44
C ASN A 7 4.75 0.71 -10.28
N ASP A 8 4.82 0.23 -11.50
CA ASP A 8 5.85 0.53 -12.50
C ASP A 8 6.17 2.03 -12.65
N LEU A 9 5.20 2.91 -12.45
CA LEU A 9 5.40 4.36 -12.53
C LEU A 9 6.45 4.88 -11.53
N LEU A 10 6.61 4.21 -10.39
CA LEU A 10 7.60 4.60 -9.37
C LEU A 10 9.02 4.16 -9.75
N MET A 11 9.18 3.28 -10.75
CA MET A 11 10.50 2.88 -11.26
C MET A 11 11.29 4.05 -11.87
N ASN A 12 10.61 5.14 -12.24
CA ASN A 12 11.26 6.36 -12.71
C ASN A 12 12.06 7.11 -11.63
N ILE A 13 11.93 6.70 -10.36
CA ILE A 13 12.70 7.24 -9.24
C ILE A 13 13.94 6.34 -9.07
N SER A 14 14.98 6.61 -9.85
CA SER A 14 16.17 5.75 -9.97
C SER A 14 16.90 5.48 -8.64
N TYR A 15 16.97 6.46 -7.75
CA TYR A 15 17.63 6.31 -6.44
C TYR A 15 16.96 5.28 -5.52
N LEU A 16 15.67 5.00 -5.73
CA LEU A 16 14.90 4.04 -4.94
C LEU A 16 14.67 2.71 -5.65
N GLU A 17 15.14 2.59 -6.90
CA GLU A 17 14.97 1.37 -7.71
C GLU A 17 15.40 0.08 -7.02
N PRO A 18 16.52 0.03 -6.25
CA PRO A 18 16.93 -1.19 -5.55
C PRO A 18 15.92 -1.66 -4.49
N LEU A 19 15.08 -0.76 -4.00
CA LEU A 19 14.03 -1.06 -3.02
C LEU A 19 12.71 -1.47 -3.66
N TRP A 20 12.54 -1.25 -4.98
CA TRP A 20 11.28 -1.48 -5.64
C TRP A 20 11.12 -2.92 -6.11
N ILE A 21 9.97 -3.51 -5.80
CA ILE A 21 9.48 -4.76 -6.37
C ILE A 21 8.33 -4.37 -7.33
N PRO A 22 8.64 -4.21 -8.62
CA PRO A 22 7.67 -3.65 -9.57
C PRO A 22 6.56 -4.64 -9.90
N ILE A 23 5.32 -4.16 -9.91
CA ILE A 23 4.17 -4.89 -10.41
C ILE A 23 3.45 -4.09 -11.50
N ASN A 24 2.99 -4.78 -12.53
CA ASN A 24 2.12 -4.16 -13.52
C ASN A 24 0.68 -4.16 -13.01
N LYS A 25 0.13 -2.96 -12.77
CA LYS A 25 -1.24 -2.79 -12.27
C LYS A 25 -2.29 -2.93 -13.38
N TYR A 26 -1.92 -2.69 -14.64
CA TYR A 26 -2.85 -2.52 -15.76
C TYR A 26 -2.52 -3.43 -16.96
N GLY A 27 -1.95 -4.62 -16.74
CA GLY A 27 -1.63 -5.52 -17.85
C GLY A 27 -1.03 -6.84 -17.39
N LYS A 28 -0.56 -7.64 -18.35
CA LYS A 28 0.15 -8.89 -18.04
C LYS A 28 1.49 -8.57 -17.37
N GLN A 29 1.80 -9.30 -16.31
CA GLN A 29 3.10 -9.24 -15.66
C GLN A 29 4.15 -9.82 -16.61
N SER A 30 5.28 -9.14 -16.81
CA SER A 30 6.40 -9.74 -17.54
C SER A 30 7.03 -10.87 -16.72
N ALA A 31 7.63 -11.85 -17.41
CA ALA A 31 8.29 -12.97 -16.74
C ALA A 31 9.38 -12.49 -15.76
N GLU A 32 10.15 -11.46 -16.14
CA GLU A 32 11.20 -10.89 -15.30
C GLU A 32 10.65 -10.26 -14.02
N LYS A 33 9.57 -9.46 -14.11
CA LYS A 33 8.93 -8.88 -12.93
C LYS A 33 8.33 -9.95 -12.02
N GLY A 34 7.74 -11.00 -12.62
CA GLY A 34 7.25 -12.16 -11.87
C GLY A 34 8.36 -12.84 -11.09
N ARG A 35 9.53 -13.05 -11.71
CA ARG A 35 10.70 -13.62 -11.05
C ARG A 35 11.21 -12.75 -9.89
N ARG A 36 11.39 -11.45 -10.09
CA ARG A 36 11.80 -10.51 -9.02
C ARG A 36 10.83 -10.52 -7.84
N TYR A 37 9.54 -10.63 -8.13
CA TYR A 37 8.49 -10.74 -7.11
C TYR A 37 8.63 -12.04 -6.31
N ASP A 38 8.71 -13.20 -7.00
CA ASP A 38 8.86 -14.51 -6.37
C ASP A 38 10.16 -14.60 -5.55
N GLU A 39 11.27 -14.06 -6.05
CA GLU A 39 12.56 -13.99 -5.35
C GLU A 39 12.44 -13.16 -4.06
N ALA A 40 11.77 -12.00 -4.11
CA ALA A 40 11.60 -11.14 -2.95
C ALA A 40 10.76 -11.82 -1.84
N PHE A 41 9.67 -12.47 -2.24
CA PHE A 41 8.79 -13.15 -1.28
C PHE A 41 9.35 -14.48 -0.78
N SER A 42 10.20 -15.17 -1.53
CA SER A 42 10.84 -16.42 -1.13
C SER A 42 12.08 -16.20 -0.25
N SER A 43 12.66 -15.00 -0.27
CA SER A 43 13.87 -14.70 0.51
C SER A 43 13.59 -14.72 2.01
N PRO A 44 14.34 -15.49 2.82
CA PRO A 44 14.10 -15.56 4.27
C PRO A 44 14.53 -14.28 5.02
N THR A 45 15.34 -13.44 4.40
CA THR A 45 15.90 -12.22 5.03
C THR A 45 15.28 -10.94 4.55
N LYS A 46 14.57 -10.97 3.40
CA LYS A 46 13.96 -9.76 2.82
C LYS A 46 12.58 -9.47 3.42
N GLN A 47 12.41 -8.28 3.96
CA GLN A 47 11.10 -7.78 4.37
C GLN A 47 10.39 -7.17 3.15
N VAL A 48 9.13 -7.54 2.93
CA VAL A 48 8.35 -7.04 1.80
C VAL A 48 7.23 -6.15 2.29
N LEU A 49 7.32 -4.86 1.96
CA LEU A 49 6.28 -3.88 2.25
C LEU A 49 5.22 -3.91 1.14
N THR A 50 3.96 -4.01 1.53
CA THR A 50 2.81 -4.00 0.62
C THR A 50 1.80 -2.92 1.00
N PHE A 51 1.11 -2.37 0.00
CA PHE A 51 0.07 -1.35 0.16
C PHE A 51 -1.26 -1.90 -0.34
N PRO A 52 -2.05 -2.59 0.52
CA PRO A 52 -3.22 -3.36 0.08
C PRO A 52 -4.32 -2.52 -0.58
N ALA A 53 -4.49 -1.26 -0.18
CA ALA A 53 -5.42 -0.34 -0.81
C ALA A 53 -5.01 0.02 -2.25
N GLY A 54 -3.70 0.00 -2.55
CA GLY A 54 -3.14 0.34 -3.87
C GLY A 54 -3.35 1.80 -4.31
N PHE A 55 -3.90 2.64 -3.44
CA PHE A 55 -4.11 4.07 -3.61
C PHE A 55 -3.92 4.78 -2.29
N CYS A 56 -3.67 6.10 -2.34
CA CYS A 56 -3.68 6.92 -1.15
C CYS A 56 -5.05 6.94 -0.50
N SER A 57 -5.08 7.12 0.83
CA SER A 57 -6.31 7.26 1.61
C SER A 57 -7.22 8.36 1.08
N ARG A 58 -8.49 8.26 1.33
CA ARG A 58 -9.54 9.18 0.86
C ARG A 58 -10.34 9.70 2.05
N TYR A 59 -10.98 10.84 1.84
CA TYR A 59 -11.96 11.36 2.78
C TYR A 59 -13.29 10.63 2.58
N ILE A 60 -13.62 9.71 3.47
CA ILE A 60 -14.78 8.82 3.43
C ILE A 60 -15.47 8.90 4.81
N ASP A 61 -16.77 9.13 4.82
CA ASP A 61 -17.59 9.17 6.03
C ASP A 61 -17.02 10.07 7.16
N GLY A 62 -16.57 11.26 6.78
CA GLY A 62 -16.09 12.25 7.73
C GLY A 62 -14.64 12.08 8.21
N ARG A 63 -13.91 11.07 7.74
CA ARG A 63 -12.52 10.81 8.11
C ARG A 63 -11.64 10.41 6.92
N VAL A 64 -10.33 10.59 7.09
CA VAL A 64 -9.35 10.10 6.13
C VAL A 64 -9.10 8.62 6.41
N GLN A 65 -9.34 7.79 5.42
CA GLN A 65 -9.13 6.34 5.53
C GLN A 65 -8.83 5.73 4.16
N ASP A 66 -8.23 4.55 4.18
CA ASP A 66 -8.03 3.78 2.97
C ASP A 66 -9.34 3.31 2.37
N ILE A 67 -9.36 3.24 1.04
CA ILE A 67 -10.37 2.46 0.33
C ILE A 67 -10.27 0.98 0.71
N GLU A 68 -11.16 0.17 0.23
CA GLU A 68 -11.16 -1.27 0.50
C GLU A 68 -9.81 -1.92 0.14
N TRP A 69 -9.28 -2.71 1.09
CA TRP A 69 -8.04 -3.44 0.90
C TRP A 69 -8.26 -4.69 0.04
N ARG A 70 -7.32 -4.96 -0.86
CA ARG A 70 -7.32 -6.16 -1.69
C ARG A 70 -6.59 -7.29 -0.97
N SER A 71 -7.14 -8.50 -1.00
CA SER A 71 -6.64 -9.66 -0.27
C SER A 71 -5.42 -10.37 -0.91
N HIS A 72 -4.76 -9.74 -1.90
CA HIS A 72 -3.59 -10.37 -2.56
C HIS A 72 -2.45 -10.65 -1.59
N PHE A 73 -2.16 -9.73 -0.69
CA PHE A 73 -1.10 -9.89 0.31
C PHE A 73 -1.36 -11.07 1.26
N VAL A 74 -2.62 -11.41 1.54
CA VAL A 74 -2.99 -12.63 2.32
C VAL A 74 -2.67 -13.88 1.53
N LYS A 75 -2.99 -13.90 0.22
CA LYS A 75 -2.63 -15.00 -0.68
C LYS A 75 -1.11 -15.23 -0.69
N ASP A 76 -0.34 -14.14 -0.78
CA ASP A 76 1.11 -14.22 -0.85
C ASP A 76 1.72 -14.65 0.48
N ALA A 77 1.20 -14.16 1.59
CA ALA A 77 1.63 -14.60 2.93
C ALA A 77 1.42 -16.11 3.12
N LEU A 78 0.26 -16.66 2.69
CA LEU A 78 0.00 -18.10 2.72
C LEU A 78 0.93 -18.87 1.76
N ARG A 79 1.11 -18.37 0.52
CA ARG A 79 1.92 -19.04 -0.51
C ARG A 79 3.39 -19.18 -0.11
N TYR A 80 3.94 -18.13 0.50
CA TYR A 80 5.37 -18.05 0.87
C TYR A 80 5.62 -18.30 2.37
N ASN A 81 4.59 -18.77 3.11
CA ASN A 81 4.67 -19.05 4.55
C ASN A 81 5.24 -17.85 5.34
N ARG A 82 4.68 -16.66 5.14
CA ARG A 82 5.13 -15.41 5.77
C ARG A 82 4.11 -14.88 6.76
N LYS A 83 4.60 -14.37 7.87
CA LYS A 83 3.77 -13.60 8.82
C LYS A 83 3.53 -12.19 8.26
N ILE A 84 2.36 -11.62 8.56
CA ILE A 84 2.02 -10.24 8.22
C ILE A 84 2.21 -9.37 9.46
N VAL A 85 2.92 -8.26 9.29
CA VAL A 85 3.08 -7.24 10.31
C VAL A 85 2.20 -6.06 9.90
N PRO A 86 1.09 -5.77 10.60
CA PRO A 86 0.27 -4.61 10.33
C PRO A 86 1.02 -3.34 10.72
N ILE A 87 0.98 -2.33 9.83
CA ILE A 87 1.63 -1.05 10.05
C ILE A 87 0.59 0.06 9.86
N PHE A 88 0.56 1.00 10.79
CA PHE A 88 -0.20 2.24 10.66
C PHE A 88 0.77 3.41 10.46
N VAL A 89 0.51 4.20 9.43
CA VAL A 89 1.26 5.42 9.14
C VAL A 89 0.35 6.60 9.41
N GLU A 90 0.70 7.39 10.41
CA GLU A 90 -0.02 8.60 10.76
C GLU A 90 0.31 9.71 9.77
N GLY A 91 -0.71 10.42 9.33
CA GLY A 91 -0.56 11.55 8.43
C GLY A 91 -1.71 11.64 7.42
N THR A 92 -1.91 12.83 6.95
CA THR A 92 -2.93 13.14 5.94
C THR A 92 -2.30 13.97 4.83
N LEU A 93 -2.85 13.85 3.65
CA LEU A 93 -2.54 14.75 2.54
C LEU A 93 -3.26 16.10 2.76
N SER A 94 -2.91 17.10 1.97
CA SER A 94 -3.52 18.41 2.13
C SER A 94 -5.03 18.41 1.82
N THR A 95 -5.74 19.35 2.42
CA THR A 95 -7.16 19.59 2.10
C THR A 95 -7.38 19.84 0.60
N ARG A 96 -6.40 20.47 -0.07
CA ARG A 96 -6.40 20.68 -1.52
C ARG A 96 -6.47 19.36 -2.29
N PHE A 97 -5.68 18.36 -1.91
CA PHE A 97 -5.70 17.03 -2.52
C PHE A 97 -7.09 16.41 -2.45
N TYR A 98 -7.71 16.39 -1.28
CA TYR A 98 -9.05 15.80 -1.11
C TYR A 98 -10.15 16.60 -1.82
N ARG A 99 -10.05 17.93 -1.90
CA ARG A 99 -10.99 18.77 -2.64
C ARG A 99 -10.92 18.51 -4.14
N ILE A 100 -9.71 18.44 -4.72
CA ILE A 100 -9.52 18.15 -6.15
C ILE A 100 -10.03 16.75 -6.48
N TYR A 101 -9.77 15.77 -5.63
CA TYR A 101 -10.32 14.43 -5.79
C TYR A 101 -11.85 14.43 -5.82
N ARG A 102 -12.51 15.14 -4.90
CA ARG A 102 -13.97 15.26 -4.87
C ARG A 102 -14.52 15.94 -6.11
N LEU A 103 -13.91 17.05 -6.51
CA LEU A 103 -14.31 17.81 -7.71
C LEU A 103 -14.17 16.96 -8.98
N ARG A 104 -13.06 16.25 -9.13
CA ARG A 104 -12.85 15.33 -10.25
C ARG A 104 -13.92 14.25 -10.33
N ARG A 105 -14.26 13.65 -9.19
CA ARG A 105 -15.34 12.65 -9.14
C ARG A 105 -16.68 13.23 -9.50
N PHE A 106 -17.00 14.43 -9.02
CA PHE A 106 -18.23 15.12 -9.34
C PHE A 106 -18.35 15.43 -10.84
N LEU A 107 -17.24 15.85 -11.46
CA LEU A 107 -17.16 16.15 -12.89
C LEU A 107 -16.95 14.90 -13.78
N HIS A 108 -16.93 13.70 -13.22
CA HIS A 108 -16.68 12.43 -13.93
C HIS A 108 -15.43 12.43 -14.83
N LEU A 109 -14.39 13.20 -14.44
CA LEU A 109 -13.16 13.28 -15.22
C LEU A 109 -12.32 12.01 -15.04
N ASN A 110 -11.97 11.35 -16.16
CA ASN A 110 -11.15 10.13 -16.18
C ASN A 110 -9.64 10.38 -16.14
N VAL A 111 -9.20 11.59 -15.82
CA VAL A 111 -7.79 11.95 -15.74
C VAL A 111 -7.29 11.76 -14.31
N ASN A 112 -6.18 11.05 -14.13
CA ASN A 112 -5.56 10.85 -12.81
C ASN A 112 -4.74 12.09 -12.39
N LEU A 113 -5.40 13.21 -12.16
CA LEU A 113 -4.78 14.45 -11.67
C LEU A 113 -4.08 14.24 -10.30
N GLU A 114 -4.52 13.25 -9.56
CA GLU A 114 -3.95 12.94 -8.24
C GLU A 114 -2.48 12.51 -8.32
N LEU A 115 -2.05 11.85 -9.41
CA LEU A 115 -0.65 11.42 -9.55
C LEU A 115 0.30 12.63 -9.62
N VAL A 116 -0.10 13.69 -10.31
CA VAL A 116 0.67 14.94 -10.37
C VAL A 116 0.69 15.62 -9.01
N LEU A 117 -0.44 15.62 -8.31
CA LEU A 117 -0.55 16.22 -6.99
C LEU A 117 0.27 15.48 -5.93
N LEU A 118 0.48 14.16 -6.07
CA LEU A 118 1.27 13.39 -5.10
C LEU A 118 2.71 13.86 -5.00
N VAL A 119 3.30 14.32 -6.10
CA VAL A 119 4.66 14.88 -6.07
C VAL A 119 4.68 16.19 -5.26
N ASP A 120 3.70 17.08 -5.47
CA ASP A 120 3.56 18.31 -4.67
C ASP A 120 3.30 18.00 -3.19
N GLU A 121 2.42 17.04 -2.91
CA GLU A 121 2.13 16.59 -1.55
C GLU A 121 3.37 16.00 -0.85
N MET A 122 4.22 15.27 -1.56
CA MET A 122 5.48 14.75 -1.01
C MET A 122 6.39 15.90 -0.54
N PHE A 123 6.56 16.92 -1.37
CA PHE A 123 7.37 18.10 -0.98
C PHE A 123 6.74 18.91 0.15
N ARG A 124 5.41 18.93 0.26
CA ARG A 124 4.69 19.59 1.37
C ARG A 124 4.89 18.89 2.72
N GLN A 125 5.27 17.60 2.71
CA GLN A 125 5.60 16.86 3.93
C GLN A 125 6.98 17.23 4.50
N ARG A 126 7.77 18.05 3.80
CA ARG A 126 9.08 18.48 4.26
C ARG A 126 8.95 19.22 5.60
N GLY A 127 9.66 18.72 6.61
CA GLY A 127 9.62 19.28 7.97
C GLY A 127 8.47 18.76 8.85
N ASN A 128 7.57 17.96 8.31
CA ASN A 128 6.55 17.28 9.11
C ASN A 128 7.12 16.02 9.78
N HIS A 129 6.58 15.70 10.94
CA HIS A 129 6.85 14.43 11.62
C HIS A 129 5.81 13.39 11.15
N ILE A 130 6.30 12.23 10.69
CA ILE A 130 5.46 11.10 10.31
C ILE A 130 5.66 10.00 11.35
N HIS A 131 4.59 9.63 12.05
CA HIS A 131 4.62 8.57 13.03
C HIS A 131 4.24 7.25 12.36
N ILE A 132 5.07 6.24 12.56
CA ILE A 132 4.84 4.89 12.05
C ILE A 132 4.69 3.97 13.26
N ARG A 133 3.55 3.28 13.36
CA ARG A 133 3.28 2.33 14.42
C ARG A 133 3.26 0.93 13.83
N VAL A 134 4.02 0.04 14.43
CA VAL A 134 4.22 -1.33 13.97
C VAL A 134 3.54 -2.28 14.95
N GLY A 135 2.65 -3.11 14.45
CA GLY A 135 1.93 -4.10 15.25
C GLY A 135 2.67 -5.42 15.40
N ALA A 136 2.09 -6.32 16.17
CA ALA A 136 2.63 -7.67 16.33
C ALA A 136 2.48 -8.48 15.03
N PRO A 137 3.46 -9.36 14.71
CA PRO A 137 3.37 -10.28 13.58
C PRO A 137 2.16 -11.22 13.70
N VAL A 138 1.42 -11.37 12.62
CA VAL A 138 0.24 -12.23 12.53
C VAL A 138 0.53 -13.38 11.57
N ASP A 139 0.33 -14.60 12.05
CA ASP A 139 0.33 -15.78 11.21
C ASP A 139 -1.07 -15.94 10.60
N VAL A 140 -1.19 -15.69 9.30
CA VAL A 140 -2.50 -15.73 8.63
C VAL A 140 -3.04 -17.14 8.47
N ALA A 141 -2.21 -18.18 8.59
CA ALA A 141 -2.65 -19.57 8.55
C ALA A 141 -3.46 -19.97 9.80
N THR A 142 -3.33 -19.21 10.89
CA THR A 142 -4.08 -19.45 12.13
C THR A 142 -5.41 -18.69 12.20
N LEU A 143 -5.70 -17.84 11.21
CA LEU A 143 -6.95 -17.09 11.16
C LEU A 143 -8.02 -17.85 10.40
N GLU A 144 -9.21 -17.87 10.95
CA GLU A 144 -10.38 -18.51 10.35
C GLU A 144 -11.07 -17.60 9.34
N GLY A 145 -11.80 -18.20 8.41
CA GLY A 145 -12.60 -17.47 7.41
C GLY A 145 -11.99 -17.42 6.02
N SER A 146 -12.66 -16.69 5.14
CA SER A 146 -12.19 -16.46 3.77
C SER A 146 -10.98 -15.52 3.74
N ARG A 147 -10.24 -15.50 2.63
CA ARG A 147 -9.15 -14.51 2.42
C ARG A 147 -9.63 -13.06 2.57
N GLY A 148 -10.90 -12.79 2.24
CA GLY A 148 -11.50 -11.48 2.43
C GLY A 148 -11.69 -11.14 3.91
N ASP A 149 -12.11 -12.10 4.72
CA ASP A 149 -12.31 -11.91 6.16
C ASP A 149 -10.97 -11.70 6.87
N VAL A 150 -9.96 -12.51 6.53
CA VAL A 150 -8.58 -12.33 7.02
C VAL A 150 -8.04 -10.94 6.62
N CYS A 151 -8.29 -10.49 5.40
CA CYS A 151 -7.88 -9.16 4.94
C CYS A 151 -8.52 -8.05 5.79
N LYS A 152 -9.83 -8.15 6.08
CA LYS A 152 -10.54 -7.21 6.94
C LYS A 152 -9.99 -7.21 8.37
N GLU A 153 -9.66 -8.39 8.91
CA GLU A 153 -9.07 -8.52 10.24
C GLU A 153 -7.68 -7.86 10.31
N ILE A 154 -6.81 -8.08 9.33
CA ILE A 154 -5.50 -7.42 9.27
C ILE A 154 -5.66 -5.90 9.16
N ARG A 155 -6.59 -5.41 8.32
CA ARG A 155 -6.92 -3.99 8.24
C ARG A 155 -7.38 -3.44 9.59
N ARG A 156 -8.27 -4.13 10.30
CA ARG A 156 -8.74 -3.75 11.63
C ARG A 156 -7.58 -3.63 12.62
N ARG A 157 -6.63 -4.59 12.61
CA ARG A 157 -5.43 -4.54 13.46
C ARG A 157 -4.52 -3.37 13.11
N ALA A 158 -4.34 -3.05 11.84
CA ALA A 158 -3.56 -1.89 11.44
C ALA A 158 -4.18 -0.58 11.96
N TYR A 159 -5.50 -0.39 11.79
CA TYR A 159 -6.20 0.78 12.28
C TYR A 159 -6.31 0.84 13.82
N ALA A 160 -6.27 -0.29 14.52
CA ALA A 160 -6.23 -0.31 15.98
C ALA A 160 -4.92 0.29 16.56
N LEU A 161 -3.88 0.44 15.73
CA LEU A 161 -2.62 1.10 16.12
C LEU A 161 -2.73 2.63 16.09
N GLU A 162 -3.82 3.21 15.60
CA GLU A 162 -4.04 4.67 15.53
C GLU A 162 -4.11 5.33 16.93
N ARG A 163 -4.32 4.55 17.99
CA ARG A 163 -4.50 5.02 19.38
C ARG A 163 -3.20 5.32 20.10
#